data_e97176a917e05f3f2edf9e59a7507dbc
#
_entry.id   e97176a917e05f3f2edf9e59a7507dbc
#
_cell.length_a   1.000
_cell.length_b   1.000
_cell.length_c   1.000
_cell.angle_alpha   90.00
_cell.angle_beta   90.00
_cell.angle_gamma   90.00
#
_symmetry.space_group_name_H-M   'P 1'
#
loop_
_entity.id
_entity.type
_entity.pdbx_description
1 polymer ?
#
loop_
_entity_poly.entity_id
_entity_poly.type
_entity_poly.pdbx_seq_one_letter_code
_entity_poly.pdbx_strand_id
1 'polypeptide(L)'
;MLNINNIIKTLIILFSISFILYSQNTDINNKTAFFSAIESGDIKKVRELIRNGIDINITDEYNWSALHRAVQFNKRDIVRELLLNKKININPILPNGAILENDGKKWYADGETPLLLASYYGYSEIVTILLNFGANILAKDNVDGAMAIHIASARGWTKTVLAILESYSAKNTKDIVNAVDNTGTTPLMWAAMNNRISVMNLILKFGAYINAQDDDGWTALHFAAASDSYKAVEMLINNKANANIKNLDEKKPVDIASDTDIQALLNKYTKQ
;
A
#
# COMPACT_ATOMS: atom_id res chain seq x y z
N MET A 1 -47.39 49.32 16.47
CA MET A 1 -47.63 48.42 15.32
C MET A 1 -46.34 47.69 14.98
N LEU A 2 -46.30 46.40 15.17
CA LEU A 2 -45.13 45.60 14.71
C LEU A 2 -45.07 45.69 13.19
N ASN A 3 -43.90 46.08 12.66
CA ASN A 3 -43.72 46.24 11.23
C ASN A 3 -43.76 44.86 10.54
N ILE A 4 -44.84 44.61 9.80
CA ILE A 4 -45.13 43.33 9.10
C ILE A 4 -43.90 42.91 8.25
N ASN A 5 -43.20 43.88 7.63
CA ASN A 5 -42.01 43.60 6.84
C ASN A 5 -40.83 43.02 7.68
N ASN A 6 -40.70 43.43 8.93
CA ASN A 6 -39.71 42.86 9.84
C ASN A 6 -40.07 41.45 10.28
N ILE A 7 -41.35 41.19 10.50
CA ILE A 7 -41.85 39.82 10.82
C ILE A 7 -41.58 38.88 9.66
N ILE A 8 -41.91 39.28 8.43
CA ILE A 8 -41.67 38.47 7.23
C ILE A 8 -40.17 38.19 7.04
N LYS A 9 -39.31 39.20 7.19
CA LYS A 9 -37.85 39.01 7.11
C LYS A 9 -37.35 38.02 8.16
N THR A 10 -37.81 38.11 9.39
CA THR A 10 -37.42 37.19 10.47
C THR A 10 -37.88 35.77 10.19
N LEU A 11 -39.08 35.57 9.65
CA LEU A 11 -39.60 34.25 9.28
C LEU A 11 -38.80 33.63 8.14
N ILE A 12 -38.41 34.42 7.12
CA ILE A 12 -37.58 33.95 6.01
C ILE A 12 -36.20 33.51 6.53
N ILE A 13 -35.60 34.30 7.45
CA ILE A 13 -34.28 33.93 8.05
C ILE A 13 -34.41 32.67 8.87
N LEU A 14 -35.47 32.53 9.71
CA LEU A 14 -35.65 31.31 10.52
C LEU A 14 -35.91 30.08 9.65
N PHE A 15 -36.70 30.20 8.56
CA PHE A 15 -36.94 29.14 7.60
C PHE A 15 -35.63 28.73 6.87
N SER A 16 -34.83 29.72 6.45
CA SER A 16 -33.52 29.47 5.82
C SER A 16 -32.56 28.76 6.76
N ILE A 17 -32.51 29.18 8.04
CA ILE A 17 -31.67 28.52 9.08
C ILE A 17 -32.17 27.08 9.34
N SER A 18 -33.48 26.88 9.49
CA SER A 18 -34.06 25.54 9.68
C SER A 18 -33.78 24.63 8.48
N PHE A 19 -33.89 25.16 7.26
CA PHE A 19 -33.61 24.40 6.04
C PHE A 19 -32.12 24.02 5.95
N ILE A 20 -31.18 24.95 6.29
CA ILE A 20 -29.76 24.69 6.33
C ILE A 20 -29.43 23.62 7.39
N LEU A 21 -30.00 23.74 8.60
CA LEU A 21 -29.78 22.75 9.68
C LEU A 21 -30.34 21.38 9.30
N TYR A 22 -31.49 21.32 8.65
CA TYR A 22 -32.07 20.07 8.15
C TYR A 22 -31.20 19.43 7.07
N SER A 23 -30.72 20.21 6.10
CA SER A 23 -29.82 19.69 5.04
C SER A 23 -28.49 19.18 5.61
N GLN A 24 -27.87 19.94 6.52
CA GLN A 24 -26.62 19.51 7.18
C GLN A 24 -26.82 18.21 7.97
N ASN A 25 -27.93 18.07 8.71
CA ASN A 25 -28.21 16.85 9.47
C ASN A 25 -28.45 15.65 8.53
N THR A 26 -29.11 15.87 7.40
CA THR A 26 -29.32 14.82 6.38
C THR A 26 -27.99 14.38 5.75
N ASP A 27 -27.09 15.31 5.47
CA ASP A 27 -25.78 15.02 4.90
C ASP A 27 -24.90 14.23 5.88
N ILE A 28 -24.90 14.60 7.16
CA ILE A 28 -24.18 13.86 8.21
C ILE A 28 -24.72 12.43 8.34
N ASN A 29 -26.05 12.27 8.37
CA ASN A 29 -26.68 10.96 8.47
C ASN A 29 -26.39 10.08 7.24
N ASN A 30 -26.39 10.65 6.04
CA ASN A 30 -26.04 9.94 4.81
C ASN A 30 -24.57 9.54 4.79
N LYS A 31 -23.66 10.41 5.24
CA LYS A 31 -22.22 10.10 5.37
C LYS A 31 -22.00 8.93 6.33
N THR A 32 -22.56 8.98 7.53
CA THR A 32 -22.46 7.90 8.52
C THR A 32 -23.02 6.58 7.99
N ALA A 33 -24.21 6.63 7.37
CA ALA A 33 -24.81 5.46 6.75
C ALA A 33 -23.96 4.87 5.62
N PHE A 34 -23.27 5.73 4.84
CA PHE A 34 -22.44 5.30 3.74
C PHE A 34 -21.20 4.53 4.23
N PHE A 35 -20.48 5.07 5.20
CA PHE A 35 -19.33 4.38 5.77
C PHE A 35 -19.72 3.11 6.54
N SER A 36 -20.81 3.13 7.30
CA SER A 36 -21.34 1.92 7.96
C SER A 36 -21.73 0.83 6.96
N ALA A 37 -22.35 1.19 5.82
CA ALA A 37 -22.67 0.25 4.75
C ALA A 37 -21.39 -0.34 4.09
N ILE A 38 -20.34 0.46 3.93
CA ILE A 38 -19.04 -0.01 3.41
C ILE A 38 -18.41 -0.99 4.41
N GLU A 39 -18.35 -0.66 5.67
CA GLU A 39 -17.77 -1.49 6.73
C GLU A 39 -18.49 -2.82 6.89
N SER A 40 -19.82 -2.80 6.90
CA SER A 40 -20.64 -4.02 6.98
C SER A 40 -20.60 -4.86 5.70
N GLY A 41 -20.32 -4.23 4.54
CA GLY A 41 -20.38 -4.88 3.24
C GLY A 41 -21.75 -4.85 2.59
N ASP A 42 -22.65 -3.94 3.02
CA ASP A 42 -23.97 -3.78 2.44
C ASP A 42 -23.91 -3.03 1.10
N ILE A 43 -23.60 -3.78 0.04
CA ILE A 43 -23.51 -3.24 -1.32
C ILE A 43 -24.82 -2.64 -1.82
N LYS A 44 -25.99 -3.14 -1.33
CA LYS A 44 -27.29 -2.60 -1.74
C LYS A 44 -27.45 -1.18 -1.21
N LYS A 45 -27.13 -0.97 0.07
CA LYS A 45 -27.18 0.35 0.71
C LYS A 45 -26.14 1.31 0.12
N VAL A 46 -24.93 0.84 -0.18
CA VAL A 46 -23.89 1.62 -0.88
C VAL A 46 -24.43 2.12 -2.23
N ARG A 47 -25.02 1.24 -3.04
CA ARG A 47 -25.63 1.61 -4.35
C ARG A 47 -26.77 2.61 -4.21
N GLU A 48 -27.64 2.40 -3.21
CA GLU A 48 -28.75 3.32 -2.92
C GLU A 48 -28.22 4.73 -2.65
N LEU A 49 -27.25 4.86 -1.74
CA LEU A 49 -26.68 6.15 -1.35
C LEU A 49 -25.95 6.84 -2.51
N ILE A 50 -25.23 6.08 -3.35
CA ILE A 50 -24.59 6.61 -4.57
C ILE A 50 -25.66 7.15 -5.56
N ARG A 51 -26.77 6.43 -5.76
CA ARG A 51 -27.89 6.89 -6.62
C ARG A 51 -28.57 8.14 -6.05
N ASN A 52 -28.63 8.26 -4.74
CA ASN A 52 -29.20 9.42 -4.04
C ASN A 52 -28.24 10.63 -4.04
N GLY A 53 -27.08 10.52 -4.70
CA GLY A 53 -26.19 11.64 -4.96
C GLY A 53 -25.15 11.91 -3.89
N ILE A 54 -24.84 10.94 -3.02
CA ILE A 54 -23.72 11.12 -2.07
C ILE A 54 -22.42 11.37 -2.86
N ASP A 55 -21.59 12.28 -2.37
CA ASP A 55 -20.25 12.48 -2.93
C ASP A 55 -19.42 11.22 -2.68
N ILE A 56 -19.07 10.53 -3.76
CA ILE A 56 -18.31 9.26 -3.70
C ILE A 56 -16.88 9.46 -3.17
N ASN A 57 -16.35 10.69 -3.21
CA ASN A 57 -15.03 11.06 -2.71
C ASN A 57 -15.07 11.61 -1.27
N ILE A 58 -16.22 11.56 -0.63
CA ILE A 58 -16.37 11.97 0.76
C ILE A 58 -15.42 11.17 1.66
N THR A 59 -14.87 11.82 2.68
CA THR A 59 -14.03 11.18 3.70
C THR A 59 -14.76 11.07 5.03
N ASP A 60 -14.40 10.09 5.86
CA ASP A 60 -14.90 9.96 7.22
C ASP A 60 -14.28 11.00 8.19
N GLU A 61 -14.47 10.83 9.48
CA GLU A 61 -13.93 11.70 10.54
C GLU A 61 -12.39 11.62 10.68
N TYR A 62 -11.77 10.57 10.13
CA TYR A 62 -10.32 10.36 10.09
C TYR A 62 -9.71 10.75 8.75
N ASN A 63 -10.49 11.40 7.87
CA ASN A 63 -10.12 11.75 6.49
C ASN A 63 -9.82 10.54 5.59
N TRP A 64 -10.37 9.38 5.90
CA TRP A 64 -10.28 8.21 5.04
C TRP A 64 -11.37 8.24 3.97
N SER A 65 -11.00 8.03 2.72
CA SER A 65 -11.99 7.92 1.65
C SER A 65 -12.78 6.61 1.71
N ALA A 66 -13.95 6.59 1.08
CA ALA A 66 -14.75 5.39 0.91
C ALA A 66 -13.94 4.22 0.33
N LEU A 67 -13.03 4.51 -0.62
CA LEU A 67 -12.19 3.48 -1.24
C LEU A 67 -11.16 2.91 -0.25
N HIS A 68 -10.53 3.74 0.60
CA HIS A 68 -9.66 3.27 1.66
C HIS A 68 -10.40 2.36 2.65
N ARG A 69 -11.60 2.74 3.09
CA ARG A 69 -12.40 1.92 4.02
C ARG A 69 -12.82 0.61 3.39
N ALA A 70 -13.27 0.62 2.13
CA ALA A 70 -13.62 -0.60 1.41
C ALA A 70 -12.41 -1.57 1.29
N VAL A 71 -11.20 -1.04 1.08
CA VAL A 71 -9.96 -1.83 1.09
C VAL A 71 -9.65 -2.34 2.49
N GLN A 72 -9.64 -1.47 3.51
CA GLN A 72 -9.35 -1.84 4.90
C GLN A 72 -10.20 -3.02 5.38
N PHE A 73 -11.51 -2.97 5.09
CA PHE A 73 -12.45 -4.02 5.48
C PHE A 73 -12.56 -5.18 4.47
N ASN A 74 -11.63 -5.24 3.49
CA ASN A 74 -11.59 -6.28 2.46
C ASN A 74 -12.92 -6.45 1.69
N LYS A 75 -13.61 -5.33 1.41
CA LYS A 75 -14.92 -5.37 0.73
C LYS A 75 -14.75 -5.28 -0.78
N ARG A 76 -14.25 -6.35 -1.39
CA ARG A 76 -13.92 -6.45 -2.82
C ARG A 76 -15.03 -5.95 -3.75
N ASP A 77 -16.27 -6.36 -3.48
CA ASP A 77 -17.41 -6.01 -4.36
C ASP A 77 -17.77 -4.52 -4.23
N ILE A 78 -17.60 -3.93 -3.03
CA ILE A 78 -17.77 -2.49 -2.82
C ILE A 78 -16.63 -1.72 -3.49
N VAL A 79 -15.36 -2.19 -3.40
CA VAL A 79 -14.24 -1.60 -4.13
C VAL A 79 -14.57 -1.51 -5.63
N ARG A 80 -15.05 -2.60 -6.21
CA ARG A 80 -15.48 -2.62 -7.64
C ARG A 80 -16.62 -1.65 -7.91
N GLU A 81 -17.63 -1.62 -7.06
CA GLU A 81 -18.79 -0.72 -7.21
C GLU A 81 -18.36 0.76 -7.18
N LEU A 82 -17.49 1.13 -6.23
CA LEU A 82 -16.96 2.49 -6.13
C LEU A 82 -16.17 2.86 -7.40
N LEU A 83 -15.32 1.96 -7.89
CA LEU A 83 -14.48 2.19 -9.08
C LEU A 83 -15.28 2.27 -10.40
N LEU A 84 -16.49 1.73 -10.46
CA LEU A 84 -17.38 1.91 -11.62
C LEU A 84 -17.88 3.34 -11.78
N ASN A 85 -17.83 4.16 -10.72
CA ASN A 85 -18.22 5.55 -10.80
C ASN A 85 -17.08 6.40 -11.39
N LYS A 86 -17.33 7.04 -12.55
CA LYS A 86 -16.32 7.85 -13.27
C LYS A 86 -15.81 9.07 -12.49
N LYS A 87 -16.49 9.48 -11.41
CA LYS A 87 -16.07 10.61 -10.56
C LYS A 87 -15.14 10.20 -9.43
N ILE A 88 -14.91 8.89 -9.22
CA ILE A 88 -14.07 8.41 -8.12
C ILE A 88 -12.62 8.87 -8.29
N ASN A 89 -12.03 9.38 -7.23
CA ASN A 89 -10.58 9.49 -7.13
C ASN A 89 -10.04 8.10 -6.78
N ILE A 90 -9.31 7.48 -7.69
CA ILE A 90 -8.76 6.12 -7.53
C ILE A 90 -7.52 6.13 -6.63
N ASN A 91 -6.81 7.27 -6.58
CA ASN A 91 -5.56 7.43 -5.85
C ASN A 91 -5.67 8.49 -4.74
N PRO A 92 -6.71 8.47 -3.89
CA PRO A 92 -6.68 9.34 -2.72
C PRO A 92 -5.52 8.92 -1.83
N ILE A 93 -4.99 9.86 -1.06
CA ILE A 93 -3.89 9.61 -0.11
C ILE A 93 -4.41 9.75 1.31
N LEU A 94 -3.93 8.92 2.22
CA LEU A 94 -4.19 9.08 3.64
C LEU A 94 -3.44 10.31 4.19
N PRO A 95 -4.04 11.05 5.13
CA PRO A 95 -3.38 12.20 5.76
C PRO A 95 -2.18 11.75 6.58
N ASN A 96 -1.23 12.67 6.80
CA ASN A 96 -0.12 12.45 7.71
C ASN A 96 -0.63 12.17 9.13
N GLY A 97 -0.02 11.21 9.81
CA GLY A 97 -0.45 10.74 11.12
C GLY A 97 -1.60 9.73 11.08
N ALA A 98 -2.00 9.27 9.89
CA ALA A 98 -2.93 8.16 9.79
C ALA A 98 -2.35 6.91 10.46
N ILE A 99 -3.11 6.31 11.38
CA ILE A 99 -2.69 5.10 12.08
C ILE A 99 -3.54 3.93 11.61
N LEU A 100 -2.86 2.90 11.16
CA LEU A 100 -3.45 1.59 10.91
C LEU A 100 -3.20 0.70 12.11
N GLU A 101 -4.15 -0.17 12.41
CA GLU A 101 -4.01 -1.18 13.46
C GLU A 101 -4.37 -2.54 12.86
N ASN A 102 -3.47 -3.50 13.00
CA ASN A 102 -3.70 -4.88 12.63
C ASN A 102 -2.96 -5.80 13.62
N ASP A 103 -3.65 -6.84 14.10
CA ASP A 103 -3.11 -7.81 15.06
C ASP A 103 -2.47 -7.15 16.30
N GLY A 104 -3.07 -6.06 16.80
CA GLY A 104 -2.59 -5.31 17.97
C GLY A 104 -1.32 -4.47 17.72
N LYS A 105 -0.86 -4.38 16.48
CA LYS A 105 0.25 -3.52 16.08
C LYS A 105 -0.27 -2.28 15.37
N LYS A 106 0.28 -1.14 15.75
CA LYS A 106 0.00 0.16 15.11
C LYS A 106 1.17 0.57 14.25
N TRP A 107 0.88 1.15 13.09
CA TRP A 107 1.89 1.77 12.23
C TRP A 107 1.33 3.03 11.57
N TYR A 108 2.24 3.90 11.17
CA TYR A 108 1.88 5.10 10.42
C TYR A 108 1.65 4.74 8.94
N ALA A 109 0.60 5.30 8.37
CA ALA A 109 0.19 5.08 6.98
C ALA A 109 0.14 6.42 6.23
N ASP A 110 1.22 7.18 6.34
CA ASP A 110 1.30 8.51 5.77
C ASP A 110 1.40 8.46 4.25
N GLY A 111 0.44 9.09 3.58
CA GLY A 111 0.42 9.16 2.13
C GLY A 111 0.01 7.88 1.43
N GLU A 112 -0.44 6.85 2.15
CA GLU A 112 -0.87 5.61 1.52
C GLU A 112 -2.09 5.79 0.62
N THR A 113 -2.01 5.18 -0.57
CA THR A 113 -3.14 5.04 -1.49
C THR A 113 -3.89 3.73 -1.22
N PRO A 114 -5.12 3.54 -1.75
CA PRO A 114 -5.82 2.27 -1.66
C PRO A 114 -5.01 1.07 -2.20
N LEU A 115 -4.15 1.29 -3.21
CA LEU A 115 -3.27 0.25 -3.76
C LEU A 115 -2.17 -0.15 -2.76
N LEU A 116 -1.51 0.82 -2.12
CA LEU A 116 -0.49 0.57 -1.11
C LEU A 116 -1.11 -0.17 0.09
N LEU A 117 -2.28 0.30 0.54
CA LEU A 117 -3.02 -0.32 1.63
C LEU A 117 -3.43 -1.76 1.31
N ALA A 118 -3.95 -2.04 0.11
CA ALA A 118 -4.30 -3.39 -0.34
C ALA A 118 -3.06 -4.30 -0.39
N SER A 119 -1.91 -3.74 -0.79
CA SER A 119 -0.63 -4.46 -0.84
C SER A 119 -0.10 -4.77 0.55
N TYR A 120 -0.27 -3.85 1.51
CA TYR A 120 0.07 -4.06 2.91
C TYR A 120 -0.71 -5.25 3.51
N TYR A 121 -2.03 -5.31 3.28
CA TYR A 121 -2.89 -6.40 3.77
C TYR A 121 -2.76 -7.70 2.96
N GLY A 122 -2.14 -7.68 1.79
CA GLY A 122 -2.00 -8.85 0.93
C GLY A 122 -3.28 -9.22 0.16
N TYR A 123 -4.17 -8.25 -0.06
CA TYR A 123 -5.44 -8.46 -0.77
C TYR A 123 -5.24 -8.50 -2.29
N SER A 124 -4.67 -9.58 -2.80
CA SER A 124 -4.27 -9.73 -4.20
C SER A 124 -5.41 -9.47 -5.19
N GLU A 125 -6.64 -9.88 -4.88
CA GLU A 125 -7.80 -9.63 -5.75
C GLU A 125 -8.16 -8.14 -5.81
N ILE A 126 -8.10 -7.42 -4.67
CA ILE A 126 -8.34 -5.97 -4.62
C ILE A 126 -7.23 -5.24 -5.36
N VAL A 127 -5.97 -5.65 -5.19
CA VAL A 127 -4.83 -5.11 -5.97
C VAL A 127 -5.07 -5.25 -7.47
N THR A 128 -5.49 -6.44 -7.92
CA THR A 128 -5.83 -6.66 -9.34
C THR A 128 -6.96 -5.74 -9.81
N ILE A 129 -8.01 -5.59 -9.00
CA ILE A 129 -9.13 -4.69 -9.34
C ILE A 129 -8.65 -3.25 -9.44
N LEU A 130 -7.93 -2.74 -8.45
CA LEU A 130 -7.43 -1.36 -8.43
C LEU A 130 -6.55 -1.06 -9.65
N LEU A 131 -5.62 -1.97 -9.97
CA LEU A 131 -4.72 -1.81 -11.13
C LEU A 131 -5.48 -1.85 -12.46
N ASN A 132 -6.47 -2.74 -12.60
CA ASN A 132 -7.32 -2.80 -13.80
C ASN A 132 -8.17 -1.54 -14.00
N PHE A 133 -8.50 -0.81 -12.93
CA PHE A 133 -9.20 0.47 -12.99
C PHE A 133 -8.26 1.68 -13.08
N GLY A 134 -6.93 1.48 -13.18
CA GLY A 134 -5.95 2.54 -13.41
C GLY A 134 -5.36 3.14 -12.13
N ALA A 135 -5.35 2.41 -11.02
CA ALA A 135 -4.57 2.83 -9.85
C ALA A 135 -3.10 3.02 -10.22
N ASN A 136 -2.49 4.07 -9.66
CA ASN A 136 -1.10 4.40 -9.93
C ASN A 136 -0.15 3.38 -9.29
N ILE A 137 0.38 2.46 -10.09
CA ILE A 137 1.33 1.42 -9.65
C ILE A 137 2.66 2.00 -9.13
N LEU A 138 3.00 3.23 -9.54
CA LEU A 138 4.22 3.95 -9.15
C LEU A 138 3.99 4.85 -7.92
N ALA A 139 2.79 4.81 -7.32
CA ALA A 139 2.54 5.56 -6.09
C ALA A 139 3.51 5.11 -5.00
N LYS A 140 4.08 6.09 -4.29
CA LYS A 140 4.99 5.91 -3.17
C LYS A 140 4.30 6.39 -1.89
N ASP A 141 4.56 5.71 -0.76
CA ASP A 141 4.21 6.25 0.55
C ASP A 141 5.09 7.46 0.90
N ASN A 142 4.74 8.17 1.97
CA ASN A 142 5.48 9.34 2.43
C ASN A 142 6.55 9.01 3.49
N VAL A 143 6.69 7.74 3.88
CA VAL A 143 7.63 7.30 4.93
C VAL A 143 8.95 6.91 4.27
N ASP A 144 8.94 5.80 3.54
CA ASP A 144 10.15 5.22 2.95
C ASP A 144 10.21 5.42 1.43
N GLY A 145 9.17 6.01 0.82
CA GLY A 145 9.02 6.06 -0.63
C GLY A 145 8.74 4.69 -1.23
N ALA A 146 8.19 3.79 -0.43
CA ALA A 146 7.91 2.42 -0.83
C ALA A 146 6.69 2.36 -1.76
N MET A 147 6.81 1.58 -2.82
CA MET A 147 5.72 1.25 -3.73
C MET A 147 5.01 -0.04 -3.31
N ALA A 148 3.86 -0.31 -3.90
CA ALA A 148 3.06 -1.52 -3.66
C ALA A 148 3.90 -2.82 -3.69
N ILE A 149 4.85 -2.93 -4.62
CA ILE A 149 5.70 -4.10 -4.75
C ILE A 149 6.70 -4.25 -3.58
N HIS A 150 7.24 -3.14 -3.05
CA HIS A 150 8.13 -3.16 -1.89
C HIS A 150 7.37 -3.67 -0.66
N ILE A 151 6.21 -3.08 -0.37
CA ILE A 151 5.35 -3.43 0.77
C ILE A 151 4.95 -4.91 0.71
N ALA A 152 4.42 -5.36 -0.44
CA ALA A 152 4.02 -6.75 -0.63
C ALA A 152 5.20 -7.73 -0.50
N SER A 153 6.42 -7.31 -0.95
CA SER A 153 7.64 -8.12 -0.86
C SER A 153 8.11 -8.27 0.58
N ALA A 154 8.17 -7.19 1.35
CA ALA A 154 8.52 -7.22 2.77
C ALA A 154 7.58 -8.11 3.59
N ARG A 155 6.28 -8.05 3.27
CA ARG A 155 5.23 -8.82 3.95
C ARG A 155 5.20 -10.30 3.53
N GLY A 156 5.81 -10.65 2.39
CA GLY A 156 5.83 -12.02 1.87
C GLY A 156 4.56 -12.42 1.11
N TRP A 157 3.77 -11.44 0.65
CA TRP A 157 2.52 -11.66 -0.06
C TRP A 157 2.74 -12.06 -1.53
N THR A 158 3.17 -13.30 -1.76
CA THR A 158 3.55 -13.81 -3.09
C THR A 158 2.45 -13.61 -4.15
N LYS A 159 1.17 -13.84 -3.78
CA LYS A 159 0.05 -13.64 -4.71
C LYS A 159 -0.14 -12.16 -5.07
N THR A 160 0.07 -11.26 -4.12
CA THR A 160 -0.03 -9.82 -4.34
C THR A 160 1.11 -9.32 -5.20
N VAL A 161 2.36 -9.77 -4.94
CA VAL A 161 3.50 -9.47 -5.81
C VAL A 161 3.26 -9.96 -7.22
N LEU A 162 2.74 -11.19 -7.40
CA LEU A 162 2.38 -11.71 -8.71
C LEU A 162 1.32 -10.86 -9.41
N ALA A 163 0.25 -10.47 -8.69
CA ALA A 163 -0.81 -9.61 -9.24
C ALA A 163 -0.27 -8.25 -9.71
N ILE A 164 0.68 -7.65 -8.97
CA ILE A 164 1.34 -6.41 -9.37
C ILE A 164 2.16 -6.61 -10.65
N LEU A 165 2.97 -7.66 -10.71
CA LEU A 165 3.86 -7.92 -11.85
C LEU A 165 3.09 -8.32 -13.12
N GLU A 166 1.99 -9.06 -13.00
CA GLU A 166 1.16 -9.47 -14.13
C GLU A 166 0.25 -8.36 -14.67
N SER A 167 -0.13 -7.39 -13.81
CA SER A 167 -0.97 -6.25 -14.22
C SER A 167 -0.23 -5.24 -15.11
N TYR A 168 1.09 -5.23 -15.06
CA TYR A 168 1.92 -4.31 -15.80
C TYR A 168 2.32 -4.93 -17.15
N SER A 169 2.32 -4.12 -18.22
CA SER A 169 2.67 -4.65 -19.55
C SER A 169 4.08 -5.27 -19.53
N ALA A 170 4.28 -6.37 -20.26
CA ALA A 170 5.54 -7.11 -20.30
C ALA A 170 6.79 -6.25 -20.58
N LYS A 171 6.63 -5.07 -21.19
CA LYS A 171 7.73 -4.13 -21.45
C LYS A 171 8.24 -3.42 -20.18
N ASN A 172 7.39 -3.25 -19.16
CA ASN A 172 7.68 -2.42 -17.99
C ASN A 172 7.81 -3.24 -16.68
N THR A 173 7.56 -4.55 -16.73
CA THR A 173 7.68 -5.44 -15.55
C THR A 173 9.07 -5.35 -14.93
N LYS A 174 10.10 -5.20 -15.78
CA LYS A 174 11.50 -5.09 -15.34
C LYS A 174 11.77 -3.81 -14.53
N ASP A 175 11.09 -2.73 -14.85
CA ASP A 175 11.20 -1.45 -14.13
C ASP A 175 10.54 -1.56 -12.74
N ILE A 176 9.39 -2.25 -12.66
CA ILE A 176 8.67 -2.44 -11.40
C ILE A 176 9.41 -3.40 -10.47
N VAL A 177 9.93 -4.52 -11.01
CA VAL A 177 10.64 -5.53 -10.19
C VAL A 177 11.96 -5.00 -9.64
N ASN A 178 12.56 -3.98 -10.30
CA ASN A 178 13.81 -3.32 -9.90
C ASN A 178 13.57 -1.87 -9.43
N ALA A 179 12.34 -1.51 -9.12
CA ALA A 179 12.04 -0.19 -8.59
C ALA A 179 12.76 0.04 -7.25
N VAL A 180 13.07 1.29 -6.95
CA VAL A 180 13.74 1.66 -5.71
C VAL A 180 12.89 2.60 -4.86
N ASP A 181 12.98 2.44 -3.56
CA ASP A 181 12.45 3.37 -2.58
C ASP A 181 13.36 4.62 -2.42
N ASN A 182 13.20 5.38 -1.34
CA ASN A 182 13.97 6.60 -1.10
C ASN A 182 15.43 6.35 -0.67
N THR A 183 15.81 5.12 -0.38
CA THR A 183 17.15 4.70 0.03
C THR A 183 17.84 3.82 -1.02
N GLY A 184 17.27 3.74 -2.22
CA GLY A 184 17.79 2.86 -3.26
C GLY A 184 17.46 1.38 -3.07
N THR A 185 16.68 1.04 -2.03
CA THR A 185 16.37 -0.36 -1.68
C THR A 185 15.34 -0.95 -2.64
N THR A 186 15.65 -2.15 -3.18
CA THR A 186 14.79 -2.85 -4.14
C THR A 186 13.79 -3.81 -3.47
N PRO A 187 12.71 -4.26 -4.17
CA PRO A 187 11.81 -5.29 -3.64
C PRO A 187 12.52 -6.59 -3.25
N LEU A 188 13.60 -6.97 -3.94
CA LEU A 188 14.42 -8.14 -3.59
C LEU A 188 15.11 -7.95 -2.24
N MET A 189 15.65 -6.77 -1.98
CA MET A 189 16.30 -6.43 -0.71
C MET A 189 15.28 -6.41 0.44
N TRP A 190 14.09 -5.83 0.24
CA TRP A 190 13.00 -5.85 1.20
C TRP A 190 12.56 -7.29 1.54
N ALA A 191 12.47 -8.16 0.53
CA ALA A 191 12.13 -9.57 0.71
C ALA A 191 13.24 -10.33 1.45
N ALA A 192 14.52 -10.05 1.14
CA ALA A 192 15.69 -10.66 1.77
C ALA A 192 15.81 -10.29 3.26
N MET A 193 15.67 -8.99 3.58
CA MET A 193 15.65 -8.47 4.95
C MET A 193 14.59 -9.18 5.83
N ASN A 194 13.46 -9.53 5.24
CA ASN A 194 12.32 -10.15 5.93
C ASN A 194 12.22 -11.67 5.72
N ASN A 195 13.25 -12.32 5.15
CA ASN A 195 13.30 -13.76 4.90
C ASN A 195 12.10 -14.30 4.08
N ARG A 196 11.69 -13.57 3.02
CA ARG A 196 10.52 -13.93 2.20
C ARG A 196 10.91 -14.75 0.98
N ILE A 197 11.37 -15.98 1.20
CA ILE A 197 11.96 -16.87 0.18
C ILE A 197 11.06 -17.05 -1.05
N SER A 198 9.76 -17.27 -0.84
CA SER A 198 8.81 -17.45 -1.96
C SER A 198 8.71 -16.21 -2.85
N VAL A 199 8.73 -15.01 -2.24
CA VAL A 199 8.73 -13.74 -2.96
C VAL A 199 10.06 -13.54 -3.67
N MET A 200 11.20 -13.77 -3.00
CA MET A 200 12.53 -13.64 -3.61
C MET A 200 12.63 -14.51 -4.87
N ASN A 201 12.21 -15.77 -4.80
CA ASN A 201 12.17 -16.67 -5.95
C ASN A 201 11.29 -16.13 -7.09
N LEU A 202 10.12 -15.57 -6.74
CA LEU A 202 9.20 -15.02 -7.72
C LEU A 202 9.83 -13.81 -8.44
N ILE A 203 10.31 -12.82 -7.69
CA ILE A 203 10.84 -11.58 -8.28
C ILE A 203 12.14 -11.81 -9.06
N LEU A 204 12.96 -12.77 -8.68
CA LEU A 204 14.13 -13.20 -9.48
C LEU A 204 13.70 -13.79 -10.82
N LYS A 205 12.63 -14.58 -10.87
CA LYS A 205 12.06 -15.10 -12.14
C LYS A 205 11.55 -13.97 -13.05
N PHE A 206 11.12 -12.86 -12.50
CA PHE A 206 10.70 -11.67 -13.24
C PHE A 206 11.86 -10.72 -13.58
N GLY A 207 13.11 -11.10 -13.30
CA GLY A 207 14.30 -10.39 -13.74
C GLY A 207 14.82 -9.34 -12.76
N ALA A 208 14.63 -9.55 -11.45
CA ALA A 208 15.24 -8.71 -10.43
C ALA A 208 16.78 -8.78 -10.55
N TYR A 209 17.44 -7.61 -10.39
CA TYR A 209 18.89 -7.52 -10.38
C TYR A 209 19.42 -8.00 -9.03
N ILE A 210 19.90 -9.25 -9.01
CA ILE A 210 20.31 -9.93 -7.78
C ILE A 210 21.46 -9.23 -7.03
N ASN A 211 22.32 -8.51 -7.76
CA ASN A 211 23.48 -7.77 -7.25
C ASN A 211 23.26 -6.25 -7.25
N ALA A 212 22.02 -5.78 -7.35
CA ALA A 212 21.72 -4.36 -7.16
C ALA A 212 22.24 -3.91 -5.78
N GLN A 213 22.73 -2.69 -5.70
CA GLN A 213 23.15 -2.04 -4.46
C GLN A 213 22.22 -0.87 -4.17
N ASP A 214 21.86 -0.69 -2.90
CA ASP A 214 21.19 0.50 -2.40
C ASP A 214 22.16 1.67 -2.22
N ASP A 215 21.69 2.78 -1.67
CA ASP A 215 22.50 3.99 -1.50
C ASP A 215 23.68 3.82 -0.52
N ASP A 216 23.61 2.82 0.38
CA ASP A 216 24.71 2.43 1.29
C ASP A 216 25.58 1.30 0.73
N GLY A 217 25.35 0.90 -0.51
CA GLY A 217 26.08 -0.17 -1.18
C GLY A 217 25.64 -1.59 -0.77
N TRP A 218 24.55 -1.73 -0.03
CA TRP A 218 24.05 -3.03 0.38
C TRP A 218 23.36 -3.76 -0.76
N THR A 219 23.59 -5.07 -0.85
CA THR A 219 22.87 -5.97 -1.76
C THR A 219 21.84 -6.80 -0.98
N ALA A 220 20.94 -7.48 -1.69
CA ALA A 220 20.03 -8.44 -1.06
C ALA A 220 20.76 -9.50 -0.22
N LEU A 221 21.99 -9.88 -0.61
CA LEU A 221 22.81 -10.82 0.14
C LEU A 221 23.34 -10.22 1.46
N HIS A 222 23.66 -8.92 1.50
CA HIS A 222 24.00 -8.22 2.75
C HIS A 222 22.81 -8.22 3.73
N PHE A 223 21.62 -7.88 3.25
CA PHE A 223 20.40 -7.88 4.06
C PHE A 223 20.04 -9.27 4.58
N ALA A 224 20.18 -10.32 3.73
CA ALA A 224 19.94 -11.70 4.15
C ALA A 224 20.94 -12.16 5.22
N ALA A 225 22.21 -11.76 5.09
CA ALA A 225 23.27 -12.05 6.06
C ALA A 225 23.04 -11.31 7.40
N ALA A 226 22.68 -10.02 7.34
CA ALA A 226 22.37 -9.21 8.53
C ALA A 226 21.15 -9.70 9.31
N SER A 227 20.20 -10.33 8.61
CA SER A 227 19.01 -10.91 9.21
C SER A 227 19.19 -12.36 9.69
N ASP A 228 20.42 -12.88 9.63
CA ASP A 228 20.76 -14.27 9.95
C ASP A 228 19.85 -15.30 9.27
N SER A 229 19.44 -15.00 8.04
CA SER A 229 18.50 -15.81 7.26
C SER A 229 19.23 -16.83 6.38
N TYR A 230 19.67 -17.95 6.95
CA TYR A 230 20.40 -19.01 6.23
C TYR A 230 19.76 -19.37 4.88
N LYS A 231 18.42 -19.63 4.88
CA LYS A 231 17.70 -20.00 3.66
C LYS A 231 17.72 -18.90 2.59
N ALA A 232 17.66 -17.62 2.99
CA ALA A 232 17.73 -16.50 2.07
C ALA A 232 19.14 -16.39 1.47
N VAL A 233 20.18 -16.50 2.31
CA VAL A 233 21.58 -16.51 1.87
C VAL A 233 21.83 -17.66 0.90
N GLU A 234 21.48 -18.88 1.27
CA GLU A 234 21.63 -20.07 0.42
C GLU A 234 20.94 -19.89 -0.93
N MET A 235 19.69 -19.41 -0.91
CA MET A 235 18.91 -19.18 -2.12
C MET A 235 19.56 -18.12 -3.03
N LEU A 236 20.03 -17.00 -2.47
CA LEU A 236 20.71 -15.96 -3.24
C LEU A 236 22.01 -16.47 -3.86
N ILE A 237 22.82 -17.21 -3.10
CA ILE A 237 24.06 -17.83 -3.59
C ILE A 237 23.76 -18.83 -4.71
N ASN A 238 22.75 -19.69 -4.55
CA ASN A 238 22.35 -20.65 -5.59
C ASN A 238 21.86 -19.94 -6.87
N ASN A 239 21.33 -18.72 -6.76
CA ASN A 239 20.96 -17.86 -7.87
C ASN A 239 22.10 -16.93 -8.35
N LYS A 240 23.35 -17.21 -7.98
CA LYS A 240 24.55 -16.49 -8.45
C LYS A 240 24.72 -15.07 -7.88
N ALA A 241 24.21 -14.79 -6.69
CA ALA A 241 24.57 -13.57 -5.97
C ALA A 241 26.09 -13.51 -5.74
N ASN A 242 26.66 -12.33 -5.95
CA ASN A 242 28.10 -12.11 -5.77
C ASN A 242 28.43 -11.81 -4.30
N ALA A 243 29.03 -12.78 -3.60
CA ALA A 243 29.39 -12.65 -2.19
C ALA A 243 30.60 -11.73 -1.94
N ASN A 244 31.25 -11.22 -3.00
CA ASN A 244 32.42 -10.34 -2.89
C ASN A 244 32.10 -8.84 -3.00
N ILE A 245 30.85 -8.48 -3.25
CA ILE A 245 30.45 -7.07 -3.25
C ILE A 245 30.63 -6.52 -1.85
N LYS A 246 31.21 -5.32 -1.77
CA LYS A 246 31.36 -4.57 -0.54
C LYS A 246 30.34 -3.44 -0.49
N ASN A 247 29.80 -3.17 0.68
CA ASN A 247 29.02 -1.96 0.94
C ASN A 247 29.96 -0.74 1.11
N LEU A 248 29.40 0.43 1.40
CA LEU A 248 30.20 1.66 1.60
C LEU A 248 31.11 1.61 2.82
N ASP A 249 30.87 0.71 3.79
CA ASP A 249 31.76 0.44 4.93
C ASP A 249 32.87 -0.56 4.58
N GLU A 250 33.07 -0.89 3.32
CA GLU A 250 34.02 -1.89 2.82
C GLU A 250 33.75 -3.33 3.30
N LYS A 251 32.54 -3.60 3.84
CA LYS A 251 32.14 -4.91 4.37
C LYS A 251 31.49 -5.75 3.28
N LYS A 252 31.88 -7.02 3.20
CA LYS A 252 31.19 -8.05 2.43
C LYS A 252 30.04 -8.66 3.24
N PRO A 253 29.06 -9.37 2.64
CA PRO A 253 28.01 -10.06 3.38
C PRO A 253 28.51 -10.96 4.51
N VAL A 254 29.65 -11.63 4.33
CA VAL A 254 30.27 -12.50 5.36
C VAL A 254 30.75 -11.71 6.58
N ASP A 255 31.14 -10.46 6.43
CA ASP A 255 31.62 -9.60 7.51
C ASP A 255 30.50 -9.04 8.37
N ILE A 256 29.24 -9.17 7.87
CA ILE A 256 28.01 -8.68 8.53
C ILE A 256 27.29 -9.80 9.26
N ALA A 257 27.32 -11.04 8.73
CA ALA A 257 26.66 -12.19 9.32
C ALA A 257 27.14 -12.45 10.75
N SER A 258 26.22 -12.61 11.69
CA SER A 258 26.54 -13.04 13.07
C SER A 258 26.48 -14.56 13.24
N ASP A 259 25.70 -15.23 12.40
CA ASP A 259 25.55 -16.69 12.39
C ASP A 259 26.75 -17.39 11.74
N THR A 260 27.38 -18.34 12.47
CA THR A 260 28.58 -19.05 12.03
C THR A 260 28.35 -19.96 10.83
N ASP A 261 27.14 -20.51 10.66
CA ASP A 261 26.82 -21.38 9.53
C ASP A 261 26.67 -20.52 8.24
N ILE A 262 26.11 -19.32 8.36
CA ILE A 262 26.04 -18.33 7.29
C ILE A 262 27.45 -17.90 6.90
N GLN A 263 28.31 -17.55 7.87
CA GLN A 263 29.70 -17.22 7.62
C GLN A 263 30.44 -18.36 6.90
N ALA A 264 30.27 -19.60 7.36
CA ALA A 264 30.88 -20.78 6.75
C ALA A 264 30.36 -21.01 5.31
N LEU A 265 29.07 -20.77 5.06
CA LEU A 265 28.51 -20.84 3.71
C LEU A 265 29.10 -19.76 2.81
N LEU A 266 29.09 -18.49 3.23
CA LEU A 266 29.56 -17.36 2.45
C LEU A 266 31.04 -17.45 2.16
N ASN A 267 31.86 -17.93 3.09
CA ASN A 267 33.31 -18.12 2.91
C ASN A 267 33.68 -19.09 1.76
N LYS A 268 32.79 -20.02 1.40
CA LYS A 268 32.99 -20.89 0.23
C LYS A 268 32.92 -20.15 -1.10
N TYR A 269 32.25 -18.98 -1.12
CA TYR A 269 31.98 -18.18 -2.32
C TYR A 269 32.69 -16.82 -2.31
N THR A 270 33.29 -16.42 -1.18
CA THR A 270 34.18 -15.26 -1.11
C THR A 270 35.58 -15.70 -1.58
N LYS A 271 36.04 -15.15 -2.72
CA LYS A 271 37.42 -15.33 -3.14
C LYS A 271 38.34 -14.58 -2.18
N GLN A 272 39.43 -15.23 -1.82
CA GLN A 272 40.55 -14.60 -1.13
C GLN A 272 41.18 -13.53 -1.99
#